data_68eab67e13d4b9f89df83a7c58013da7
#
_entry.id   68eab67e13d4b9f89df83a7c58013da7
#
_cell.length_a   1.000
_cell.length_b   1.000
_cell.length_c   1.000
_cell.angle_alpha   90.00
_cell.angle_beta   90.00
_cell.angle_gamma   90.00
#
_symmetry.space_group_name_H-M   'P 1'
#
loop_
_entity.id
_entity.type
_entity.pdbx_description
1 polymer ?
#
loop_
_entity_poly.entity_id
_entity_poly.type
_entity_poly.pdbx_seq_one_letter_code
_entity_poly.pdbx_strand_id
1 'polypeptide(L)'
;MTRVGDLRKSMIIGAAVRLQVVRKTTTPEGEVIPIHQIDVQTESAAASNSIFLLAPLIICHTINKDSPLYDLSAMELQCSDLEVIVILEGVVETTGITTQARTSYVTEEIQWGHRFVPIVTEEDGVYSVDYSKFGNTVKVATPRCSARELDEKPSILIQTLQKSELSHQNSLRKRNSMSRNNSMRNGGGSSGTMRRNNSALTVPKVQFLTPEAVGQNMAVT
;
A
#
# COMPACT_ATOMS: atom_id res chain seq x y z
N MET A 1 1.82 1.05 3.60
CA MET A 1 1.68 -0.40 3.30
C MET A 1 2.85 -0.86 2.49
N THR A 2 3.34 -2.05 2.76
CA THR A 2 4.32 -2.78 1.93
C THR A 2 3.78 -4.18 1.67
N ARG A 3 4.18 -4.81 0.55
CA ARG A 3 3.82 -6.19 0.24
C ARG A 3 5.03 -7.09 0.44
N VAL A 4 4.81 -8.19 1.11
CA VAL A 4 5.84 -9.18 1.44
C VAL A 4 5.39 -10.53 0.92
N GLY A 5 6.30 -11.28 0.29
CA GLY A 5 6.04 -12.62 -0.21
C GLY A 5 7.30 -13.47 -0.28
N ASP A 6 7.15 -14.78 -0.17
CA ASP A 6 8.21 -15.75 -0.38
C ASP A 6 8.01 -16.43 -1.75
N LEU A 7 8.99 -16.30 -2.64
CA LEU A 7 8.98 -16.90 -3.97
C LEU A 7 9.66 -18.27 -4.00
N ARG A 8 10.24 -18.71 -2.89
CA ARG A 8 10.94 -19.99 -2.80
C ARG A 8 9.95 -21.15 -2.67
N LYS A 9 10.41 -22.34 -3.00
CA LYS A 9 9.64 -23.58 -2.80
C LYS A 9 9.59 -24.01 -1.33
N SER A 10 10.61 -23.63 -0.53
CA SER A 10 10.66 -23.88 0.92
C SER A 10 10.02 -22.72 1.66
N MET A 11 9.13 -23.00 2.60
CA MET A 11 8.47 -21.99 3.40
C MET A 11 9.38 -21.35 4.46
N ILE A 12 9.06 -20.12 4.85
CA ILE A 12 9.63 -19.46 6.02
C ILE A 12 8.69 -19.69 7.20
N ILE A 13 9.24 -20.32 8.23
CA ILE A 13 8.52 -20.56 9.50
C ILE A 13 8.79 -19.40 10.45
N GLY A 14 7.77 -18.99 11.19
CA GLY A 14 7.89 -17.95 12.20
C GLY A 14 8.30 -16.59 11.61
N ALA A 15 7.82 -16.28 10.41
CA ALA A 15 8.16 -15.04 9.76
C ALA A 15 7.67 -13.84 10.58
N ALA A 16 8.52 -12.84 10.76
CA ALA A 16 8.20 -11.57 11.39
C ALA A 16 8.59 -10.41 10.46
N VAL A 17 7.75 -9.39 10.36
CA VAL A 17 8.04 -8.19 9.59
C VAL A 17 8.10 -7.00 10.53
N ARG A 18 9.22 -6.26 10.47
CA ARG A 18 9.43 -5.01 11.19
C ARG A 18 9.58 -3.86 10.19
N LEU A 19 8.99 -2.72 10.53
CA LEU A 19 9.19 -1.46 9.83
C LEU A 19 9.92 -0.49 10.74
N GLN A 20 10.90 0.22 10.17
CA GLN A 20 11.64 1.29 10.85
C GLN A 20 11.65 2.52 9.97
N VAL A 21 11.44 3.68 10.59
CA VAL A 21 11.66 4.97 9.96
C VAL A 21 13.00 5.50 10.43
N VAL A 22 13.85 5.83 9.48
CA VAL A 22 15.15 6.45 9.72
C VAL A 22 15.07 7.90 9.27
N ARG A 23 15.44 8.82 10.16
CA ARG A 23 15.50 10.25 9.84
C ARG A 23 16.54 10.97 10.69
N LYS A 24 17.01 12.09 10.18
CA LYS A 24 17.81 13.03 10.95
C LYS A 24 16.93 13.73 12.00
N THR A 25 17.39 13.78 13.23
CA THR A 25 16.68 14.43 14.34
C THR A 25 17.64 15.35 15.09
N THR A 26 17.13 16.50 15.54
CA THR A 26 17.87 17.41 16.43
C THR A 26 17.25 17.33 17.83
N THR A 27 18.07 17.09 18.84
CA THR A 27 17.60 17.06 20.24
C THR A 27 17.23 18.47 20.72
N PRO A 28 16.46 18.59 21.82
CA PRO A 28 16.14 19.91 22.41
C PRO A 28 17.42 20.70 22.82
N GLU A 29 18.50 20.00 23.11
CA GLU A 29 19.80 20.60 23.47
C GLU A 29 20.60 21.09 22.25
N GLY A 30 20.10 20.81 21.02
CA GLY A 30 20.71 21.22 19.75
C GLY A 30 21.69 20.20 19.17
N GLU A 31 21.81 19.00 19.76
CA GLU A 31 22.61 17.92 19.19
C GLU A 31 21.90 17.32 17.96
N VAL A 32 22.67 17.12 16.89
CA VAL A 32 22.17 16.52 15.64
C VAL A 32 22.46 15.03 15.63
N ILE A 33 21.41 14.22 15.66
CA ILE A 33 21.47 12.77 15.47
C ILE A 33 21.22 12.48 13.99
N PRO A 34 22.24 12.12 13.20
CA PRO A 34 22.09 11.95 11.75
C PRO A 34 21.27 10.72 11.38
N ILE A 35 21.29 9.66 12.19
CA ILE A 35 20.58 8.40 11.98
C ILE A 35 19.78 8.08 13.24
N HIS A 36 18.53 8.52 13.27
CA HIS A 36 17.60 8.17 14.33
C HIS A 36 16.61 7.14 13.81
N GLN A 37 16.69 5.92 14.33
CA GLN A 37 15.82 4.79 13.96
C GLN A 37 14.62 4.75 14.90
N ILE A 38 13.43 4.75 14.33
CA ILE A 38 12.15 4.69 15.06
C ILE A 38 11.39 3.47 14.57
N ASP A 39 11.09 2.55 15.49
CA ASP A 39 10.25 1.39 15.16
C ASP A 39 8.81 1.83 14.89
N VAL A 40 8.23 1.28 13.84
CA VAL A 40 6.86 1.58 13.40
C VAL A 40 5.98 0.37 13.67
N GLN A 41 4.92 0.55 14.44
CA GLN A 41 3.96 -0.52 14.71
C GLN A 41 3.23 -0.92 13.43
N THR A 42 3.22 -2.22 13.14
CA THR A 42 2.52 -2.77 12.00
C THR A 42 1.23 -3.44 12.45
N GLU A 43 0.17 -3.25 11.67
CA GLU A 43 -1.03 -4.06 11.76
C GLU A 43 -0.74 -5.38 11.06
N SER A 44 -0.06 -6.30 11.72
CA SER A 44 -0.06 -7.68 11.27
C SER A 44 -1.42 -8.28 11.60
N ALA A 45 -2.02 -8.98 10.66
CA ALA A 45 -3.34 -9.61 10.83
C ALA A 45 -3.38 -10.66 11.96
N ALA A 46 -2.26 -10.94 12.58
CA ALA A 46 -2.13 -11.79 13.74
C ALA A 46 -1.62 -10.97 14.93
N ALA A 47 -2.30 -11.05 16.05
CA ALA A 47 -1.82 -10.57 17.35
C ALA A 47 -0.54 -11.30 17.82
N SER A 48 0.01 -12.21 17.03
CA SER A 48 1.28 -12.90 17.22
C SER A 48 2.36 -12.24 16.38
N ASN A 49 3.56 -12.11 16.92
CA ASN A 49 4.76 -11.60 16.22
C ASN A 49 5.21 -12.48 15.04
N SER A 50 4.40 -13.46 14.65
CA SER A 50 4.70 -14.42 13.59
C SER A 50 3.60 -14.41 12.53
N ILE A 51 4.01 -14.25 11.26
CA ILE A 51 3.16 -14.28 10.08
C ILE A 51 3.34 -15.61 9.36
N PHE A 52 2.25 -16.15 8.84
CA PHE A 52 2.30 -17.32 7.97
C PHE A 52 2.30 -16.87 6.50
N LEU A 53 3.48 -16.98 5.84
CA LEU A 53 3.69 -16.52 4.47
C LEU A 53 3.34 -17.60 3.43
N LEU A 54 2.13 -18.14 3.47
CA LEU A 54 1.64 -19.04 2.43
C LEU A 54 1.41 -18.33 1.10
N ALA A 55 0.98 -17.08 1.16
CA ALA A 55 0.75 -16.20 0.04
C ALA A 55 1.29 -14.80 0.36
N PRO A 56 1.51 -13.94 -0.65
CA PRO A 56 1.93 -12.57 -0.41
C PRO A 56 0.97 -11.81 0.48
N LEU A 57 1.49 -11.16 1.50
CA LEU A 57 0.73 -10.37 2.48
C LEU A 57 1.02 -8.88 2.35
N ILE A 58 0.01 -8.06 2.62
CA ILE A 58 0.16 -6.62 2.71
C ILE A 58 0.33 -6.26 4.19
N ILE A 59 1.49 -5.75 4.53
CA ILE A 59 1.80 -5.24 5.86
C ILE A 59 1.40 -3.77 5.91
N CYS A 60 0.56 -3.42 6.87
CA CYS A 60 0.04 -2.07 7.04
C CYS A 60 0.57 -1.44 8.32
N HIS A 61 0.81 -0.14 8.26
CA HIS A 61 0.95 0.73 9.41
C HIS A 61 -0.19 1.74 9.39
N THR A 62 -0.93 1.86 10.47
CA THR A 62 -1.91 2.93 10.62
C THR A 62 -1.24 4.13 11.24
N ILE A 63 -1.26 5.26 10.52
CA ILE A 63 -0.71 6.52 11.00
C ILE A 63 -1.67 7.08 12.05
N ASN A 64 -1.29 6.92 13.30
CA ASN A 64 -1.96 7.46 14.49
C ASN A 64 -1.07 8.50 15.17
N LYS A 65 -1.50 9.01 16.33
CA LYS A 65 -0.77 10.05 17.10
C LYS A 65 0.63 9.62 17.54
N ASP A 66 0.86 8.31 17.71
CA ASP A 66 2.15 7.76 18.13
C ASP A 66 3.07 7.47 16.93
N SER A 67 2.56 7.64 15.71
CA SER A 67 3.32 7.39 14.50
C SER A 67 4.33 8.50 14.21
N PRO A 68 5.59 8.18 13.83
CA PRO A 68 6.57 9.17 13.40
C PRO A 68 6.16 9.90 12.11
N LEU A 69 5.11 9.43 11.42
CA LEU A 69 4.58 9.98 10.18
C LEU A 69 3.32 10.83 10.39
N TYR A 70 2.85 11.00 11.65
CA TYR A 70 1.58 11.63 11.98
C TYR A 70 1.45 13.07 11.47
N ASP A 71 2.55 13.82 11.55
CA ASP A 71 2.59 15.24 11.19
C ASP A 71 2.86 15.49 9.70
N LEU A 72 3.23 14.46 8.95
CA LEU A 72 3.69 14.60 7.58
C LEU A 72 2.52 14.62 6.60
N SER A 73 2.36 15.73 5.88
CA SER A 73 1.53 15.82 4.68
C SER A 73 2.23 15.19 3.48
N ALA A 74 1.50 15.02 2.37
CA ALA A 74 2.08 14.48 1.14
C ALA A 74 3.26 15.31 0.60
N MET A 75 3.24 16.63 0.78
CA MET A 75 4.30 17.52 0.34
C MET A 75 5.50 17.47 1.29
N GLU A 76 5.25 17.50 2.58
CA GLU A 76 6.30 17.42 3.61
C GLU A 76 7.03 16.08 3.56
N LEU A 77 6.30 14.99 3.32
CA LEU A 77 6.91 13.68 3.11
C LEU A 77 7.90 13.68 1.94
N GLN A 78 7.52 14.26 0.80
CA GLN A 78 8.39 14.34 -0.37
C GLN A 78 9.62 15.24 -0.18
N CYS A 79 9.52 16.25 0.69
CA CYS A 79 10.61 17.16 1.01
C CYS A 79 11.47 16.70 2.20
N SER A 80 11.04 15.65 2.91
CA SER A 80 11.76 15.16 4.10
C SER A 80 12.91 14.22 3.71
N ASP A 81 13.99 14.30 4.49
CA ASP A 81 15.10 13.34 4.42
C ASP A 81 14.78 12.17 5.36
N LEU A 82 13.96 11.25 4.84
CA LEU A 82 13.41 10.11 5.57
C LEU A 82 13.54 8.84 4.73
N GLU A 83 13.88 7.74 5.38
CA GLU A 83 13.97 6.42 4.78
C GLU A 83 13.14 5.43 5.60
N VAL A 84 12.38 4.58 4.92
CA VAL A 84 11.60 3.50 5.55
C VAL A 84 12.30 2.18 5.28
N ILE A 85 12.74 1.50 6.33
CA ILE A 85 13.37 0.19 6.26
C ILE A 85 12.33 -0.88 6.59
N VAL A 86 12.27 -1.90 5.75
CA VAL A 86 11.44 -3.10 5.96
C VAL A 86 12.36 -4.30 6.16
N ILE A 87 12.14 -5.02 7.24
CA ILE A 87 12.94 -6.18 7.63
C ILE A 87 11.99 -7.37 7.77
N LEU A 88 12.23 -8.41 6.98
CA LEU A 88 11.56 -9.71 7.09
C LEU A 88 12.56 -10.71 7.67
N GLU A 89 12.21 -11.35 8.76
CA GLU A 89 13.00 -12.39 9.41
C GLU A 89 12.19 -13.68 9.53
N GLY A 90 12.87 -14.82 9.53
CA GLY A 90 12.25 -16.11 9.76
C GLY A 90 13.22 -17.27 9.59
N VAL A 91 12.73 -18.48 9.79
CA VAL A 91 13.52 -19.71 9.70
C VAL A 91 13.17 -20.46 8.42
N VAL A 92 14.15 -20.83 7.64
CA VAL A 92 13.95 -21.65 6.43
C VAL A 92 13.59 -23.07 6.85
N GLU A 93 12.42 -23.57 6.46
CA GLU A 93 11.88 -24.87 6.85
C GLU A 93 12.84 -26.02 6.60
N THR A 94 13.46 -26.05 5.43
CA THR A 94 14.33 -27.18 4.99
C THR A 94 15.68 -27.24 5.67
N THR A 95 16.20 -26.10 6.15
CA THR A 95 17.56 -26.01 6.70
C THR A 95 17.59 -25.67 8.18
N GLY A 96 16.49 -25.16 8.74
CA GLY A 96 16.43 -24.65 10.11
C GLY A 96 17.26 -23.37 10.34
N ILE A 97 17.79 -22.77 9.27
CA ILE A 97 18.64 -21.57 9.36
C ILE A 97 17.76 -20.32 9.38
N THR A 98 18.04 -19.40 10.31
CA THR A 98 17.44 -18.09 10.32
C THR A 98 17.89 -17.28 9.10
N THR A 99 16.95 -16.67 8.42
CA THR A 99 17.20 -15.81 7.27
C THR A 99 16.57 -14.45 7.50
N GLN A 100 17.16 -13.43 6.91
CA GLN A 100 16.65 -12.05 6.95
C GLN A 100 16.71 -11.44 5.56
N ALA A 101 15.61 -10.84 5.12
CA ALA A 101 15.55 -9.97 3.96
C ALA A 101 15.32 -8.53 4.42
N ARG A 102 15.99 -7.58 3.78
CA ARG A 102 15.90 -6.16 4.08
C ARG A 102 15.74 -5.37 2.81
N THR A 103 14.90 -4.34 2.87
CA THR A 103 14.81 -3.32 1.83
C THR A 103 14.59 -1.96 2.47
N SER A 104 14.96 -0.91 1.76
CA SER A 104 14.70 0.46 2.19
C SER A 104 13.99 1.23 1.08
N TYR A 105 13.23 2.24 1.47
CA TYR A 105 12.46 3.10 0.58
C TYR A 105 12.73 4.55 0.96
N VAL A 106 13.25 5.30 0.00
CA VAL A 106 13.38 6.75 0.12
C VAL A 106 12.04 7.43 -0.18
N THR A 107 11.90 8.67 0.21
CA THR A 107 10.63 9.42 0.09
C THR A 107 10.11 9.53 -1.34
N GLU A 108 10.99 9.54 -2.33
CA GLU A 108 10.63 9.56 -3.76
C GLU A 108 9.95 8.27 -4.24
N GLU A 109 10.27 7.15 -3.60
CA GLU A 109 9.70 5.84 -3.91
C GLU A 109 8.34 5.62 -3.23
N ILE A 110 7.97 6.47 -2.26
CA ILE A 110 6.70 6.39 -1.56
C ILE A 110 5.58 6.96 -2.42
N GLN A 111 4.66 6.11 -2.84
CA GLN A 111 3.54 6.50 -3.69
C GLN A 111 2.32 6.90 -2.85
N TRP A 112 2.11 8.20 -2.67
CA TRP A 112 0.96 8.73 -1.96
C TRP A 112 -0.36 8.45 -2.68
N GLY A 113 -1.35 7.92 -1.95
CA GLY A 113 -2.67 7.66 -2.49
C GLY A 113 -2.74 6.47 -3.44
N HIS A 114 -1.85 5.49 -3.29
CA HIS A 114 -1.87 4.25 -4.06
C HIS A 114 -2.21 3.05 -3.17
N ARG A 115 -2.76 2.03 -3.78
CA ARG A 115 -3.13 0.76 -3.17
C ARG A 115 -2.66 -0.41 -4.04
N PHE A 116 -2.21 -1.49 -3.43
CA PHE A 116 -1.87 -2.71 -4.16
C PHE A 116 -3.09 -3.33 -4.85
N VAL A 117 -2.89 -3.81 -6.06
CA VAL A 117 -3.89 -4.61 -6.78
C VAL A 117 -4.02 -5.97 -6.10
N PRO A 118 -5.23 -6.55 -5.99
CA PRO A 118 -5.40 -7.94 -5.59
C PRO A 118 -4.64 -8.87 -6.54
N ILE A 119 -3.88 -9.82 -5.99
CA ILE A 119 -3.10 -10.80 -6.74
C ILE A 119 -3.50 -12.23 -6.43
N VAL A 120 -4.32 -12.42 -5.39
CA VAL A 120 -4.89 -13.72 -5.05
C VAL A 120 -6.29 -13.77 -5.65
N THR A 121 -6.55 -14.79 -6.46
CA THR A 121 -7.86 -15.09 -7.06
C THR A 121 -8.31 -16.45 -6.61
N GLU A 122 -9.63 -16.63 -6.46
CA GLU A 122 -10.26 -17.89 -6.16
C GLU A 122 -11.15 -18.28 -7.34
N GLU A 123 -10.89 -19.46 -7.90
CA GLU A 123 -11.69 -20.06 -8.97
C GLU A 123 -11.96 -21.52 -8.62
N ASP A 124 -13.22 -21.93 -8.54
CA ASP A 124 -13.67 -23.30 -8.23
C ASP A 124 -13.09 -23.87 -6.93
N GLY A 125 -12.94 -23.02 -5.91
CA GLY A 125 -12.37 -23.43 -4.60
C GLY A 125 -10.85 -23.59 -4.59
N VAL A 126 -10.16 -23.20 -5.66
CA VAL A 126 -8.71 -23.19 -5.78
C VAL A 126 -8.20 -21.74 -5.72
N TYR A 127 -7.24 -21.48 -4.83
CA TYR A 127 -6.58 -20.18 -4.75
C TYR A 127 -5.36 -20.15 -5.67
N SER A 128 -5.29 -19.15 -6.53
CA SER A 128 -4.14 -18.87 -7.39
C SER A 128 -3.54 -17.51 -7.08
N VAL A 129 -2.22 -17.38 -7.23
CA VAL A 129 -1.47 -16.14 -6.97
C VAL A 129 -0.79 -15.68 -8.25
N ASP A 130 -1.15 -14.49 -8.72
CA ASP A 130 -0.54 -13.86 -9.89
C ASP A 130 0.63 -12.95 -9.47
N TYR A 131 1.82 -13.51 -9.39
CA TYR A 131 3.04 -12.78 -9.03
C TYR A 131 3.45 -11.72 -10.07
N SER A 132 2.95 -11.78 -11.30
CA SER A 132 3.23 -10.75 -12.32
C SER A 132 2.69 -9.37 -11.91
N LYS A 133 1.68 -9.36 -11.06
CA LYS A 133 1.05 -8.15 -10.50
C LYS A 133 1.53 -7.77 -9.10
N PHE A 134 2.63 -8.38 -8.62
CA PHE A 134 3.10 -8.20 -7.25
C PHE A 134 3.34 -6.72 -6.88
N GLY A 135 4.01 -5.95 -7.76
CA GLY A 135 4.27 -4.52 -7.57
C GLY A 135 3.18 -3.58 -8.11
N ASN A 136 2.10 -4.11 -8.71
CA ASN A 136 1.11 -3.26 -9.35
C ASN A 136 0.21 -2.55 -8.33
N THR A 137 -0.10 -1.28 -8.62
CA THR A 137 -0.89 -0.41 -7.77
C THR A 137 -1.99 0.30 -8.52
N VAL A 138 -3.00 0.71 -7.80
CA VAL A 138 -4.09 1.57 -8.29
C VAL A 138 -4.17 2.83 -7.46
N LYS A 139 -4.41 3.95 -8.12
CA LYS A 139 -4.60 5.24 -7.45
C LYS A 139 -5.94 5.27 -6.74
N VAL A 140 -5.93 5.75 -5.49
CA VAL A 140 -7.12 5.93 -4.64
C VAL A 140 -7.23 7.39 -4.23
N ALA A 141 -8.47 7.89 -4.15
CA ALA A 141 -8.72 9.24 -3.65
C ALA A 141 -8.26 9.35 -2.20
N THR A 142 -7.18 10.08 -1.98
CA THR A 142 -6.55 10.26 -0.67
C THR A 142 -6.29 11.74 -0.44
N PRO A 143 -6.66 12.30 0.72
CA PRO A 143 -6.31 13.66 1.09
C PRO A 143 -4.79 13.85 1.08
N ARG A 144 -4.32 15.05 0.75
CA ARG A 144 -2.88 15.36 0.73
C ARG A 144 -2.40 16.00 2.02
N CYS A 145 -3.29 16.18 2.98
CA CYS A 145 -3.00 16.71 4.31
C CYS A 145 -2.37 15.65 5.22
N SER A 146 -1.83 16.06 6.36
CA SER A 146 -1.30 15.16 7.39
C SER A 146 -2.43 14.42 8.13
N ALA A 147 -2.07 13.36 8.87
CA ALA A 147 -3.04 12.66 9.72
C ALA A 147 -3.53 13.56 10.86
N ARG A 148 -2.68 14.45 11.39
CA ARG A 148 -3.08 15.48 12.37
C ARG A 148 -4.17 16.39 11.83
N GLU A 149 -4.01 16.93 10.62
CA GLU A 149 -5.01 17.79 10.00
C GLU A 149 -6.33 17.06 9.73
N LEU A 150 -6.27 15.75 9.45
CA LEU A 150 -7.47 14.92 9.29
C LEU A 150 -8.21 14.71 10.61
N ASP A 151 -7.48 14.50 11.71
CA ASP A 151 -8.07 14.36 13.04
C ASP A 151 -8.71 15.67 13.50
N GLU A 152 -8.10 16.81 13.20
CA GLU A 152 -8.63 18.14 13.52
C GLU A 152 -9.83 18.54 12.63
N LYS A 153 -9.81 18.14 11.36
CA LYS A 153 -10.82 18.52 10.35
C LYS A 153 -11.28 17.31 9.53
N PRO A 154 -12.12 16.43 10.09
CA PRO A 154 -12.61 15.23 9.38
C PRO A 154 -13.38 15.54 8.08
N SER A 155 -13.90 16.78 7.94
CA SER A 155 -14.58 17.24 6.72
C SER A 155 -13.72 17.18 5.45
N ILE A 156 -12.39 17.27 5.58
CA ILE A 156 -11.45 17.17 4.46
C ILE A 156 -11.58 15.80 3.76
N LEU A 157 -11.71 14.73 4.53
CA LEU A 157 -11.90 13.39 3.99
C LEU A 157 -13.19 13.29 3.17
N ILE A 158 -14.30 13.80 3.74
CA ILE A 158 -15.61 13.80 3.08
C ILE A 158 -15.55 14.56 1.76
N GLN A 159 -14.97 15.75 1.75
CA GLN A 159 -14.80 16.57 0.55
C GLN A 159 -13.94 15.86 -0.52
N THR A 160 -12.86 15.20 -0.12
CA THR A 160 -11.99 14.47 -1.03
C THR A 160 -12.73 13.31 -1.69
N LEU A 161 -13.51 12.56 -0.92
CA LEU A 161 -14.32 11.44 -1.43
C LEU A 161 -15.40 11.92 -2.38
N GLN A 162 -16.15 12.98 -2.03
CA GLN A 162 -17.19 13.57 -2.89
C GLN A 162 -16.61 14.08 -4.22
N LYS A 163 -15.44 14.74 -4.17
CA LYS A 163 -14.75 15.20 -5.39
C LYS A 163 -14.34 14.05 -6.28
N SER A 164 -13.91 12.93 -5.71
CA SER A 164 -13.54 11.73 -6.48
C SER A 164 -14.75 11.08 -7.15
N GLU A 165 -15.88 10.99 -6.46
CA GLU A 165 -17.14 10.46 -7.01
C GLU A 165 -17.66 11.31 -8.16
N LEU A 166 -17.66 12.64 -8.01
CA LEU A 166 -18.04 13.57 -9.07
C LEU A 166 -17.13 13.45 -10.29
N SER A 167 -15.83 13.31 -10.10
CA SER A 167 -14.88 13.11 -11.19
C SER A 167 -15.12 11.79 -11.94
N HIS A 168 -15.44 10.74 -11.19
CA HIS A 168 -15.76 9.41 -11.77
C HIS A 168 -17.08 9.47 -12.57
N GLN A 169 -18.13 10.09 -12.03
CA GLN A 169 -19.39 10.27 -12.72
C GLN A 169 -19.24 11.10 -14.01
N ASN A 170 -18.45 12.16 -13.97
CA ASN A 170 -18.18 12.99 -15.15
C ASN A 170 -17.39 12.22 -16.22
N SER A 171 -16.44 11.38 -15.83
CA SER A 171 -15.71 10.52 -16.76
C SER A 171 -16.61 9.48 -17.43
N LEU A 172 -17.55 8.87 -16.71
CA LEU A 172 -18.55 7.95 -17.24
C LEU A 172 -19.53 8.67 -18.20
N ARG A 173 -19.99 9.87 -17.86
CA ARG A 173 -20.84 10.68 -18.75
C ARG A 173 -20.14 11.01 -20.07
N LYS A 174 -18.84 11.37 -20.00
CA LYS A 174 -18.03 11.67 -21.19
C LYS A 174 -17.83 10.43 -22.06
N ARG A 175 -17.60 9.26 -21.49
CA ARG A 175 -17.51 7.98 -22.22
C ARG A 175 -18.82 7.61 -22.89
N ASN A 176 -19.95 7.77 -22.20
CA ASN A 176 -21.29 7.48 -22.76
C ASN A 176 -21.69 8.46 -23.87
N SER A 177 -21.29 9.73 -23.78
CA SER A 177 -21.54 10.70 -24.86
C SER A 177 -20.70 10.40 -26.11
N MET A 178 -19.45 9.98 -25.95
CA MET A 178 -18.61 9.53 -27.08
C MET A 178 -19.13 8.23 -27.72
N SER A 179 -19.65 7.30 -26.93
CA SER A 179 -20.26 6.06 -27.45
C SER A 179 -21.53 6.33 -28.24
N ARG A 180 -22.36 7.29 -27.83
CA ARG A 180 -23.58 7.67 -28.59
C ARG A 180 -23.25 8.30 -29.93
N ASN A 181 -22.19 9.14 -30.00
CA ASN A 181 -21.77 9.71 -31.30
C ASN A 181 -21.18 8.69 -32.27
N ASN A 182 -20.58 7.60 -31.76
CA ASN A 182 -20.08 6.50 -32.61
C ASN A 182 -21.21 5.54 -33.02
N SER A 183 -22.27 5.37 -32.19
CA SER A 183 -23.40 4.48 -32.49
C SER A 183 -24.31 5.01 -33.59
N MET A 184 -24.29 6.32 -33.88
CA MET A 184 -25.03 6.87 -35.05
C MET A 184 -24.36 6.55 -36.40
N ARG A 185 -23.15 5.94 -36.38
CA ARG A 185 -22.45 5.53 -37.61
C ARG A 185 -22.51 4.02 -37.91
N ASN A 186 -22.96 3.17 -36.98
CA ASN A 186 -23.13 1.73 -37.23
C ASN A 186 -24.34 1.21 -36.44
N GLY A 187 -25.42 0.96 -37.11
CA GLY A 187 -26.61 0.28 -36.58
C GLY A 187 -26.37 -1.24 -36.47
N GLY A 188 -26.71 -1.83 -35.32
CA GLY A 188 -26.74 -3.27 -35.12
C GLY A 188 -26.63 -3.64 -33.62
N GLY A 189 -27.73 -4.21 -33.08
CA GLY A 189 -27.91 -4.36 -31.63
C GLY A 189 -27.19 -5.52 -30.97
N SER A 190 -27.09 -5.40 -29.63
CA SER A 190 -27.15 -6.53 -28.69
C SER A 190 -27.25 -5.98 -27.25
N SER A 191 -28.20 -6.54 -26.49
CA SER A 191 -28.51 -6.20 -25.10
C SER A 191 -27.56 -6.91 -24.12
N GLY A 192 -26.88 -6.19 -23.27
CA GLY A 192 -26.03 -6.73 -22.20
C GLY A 192 -26.36 -6.08 -20.83
N THR A 193 -26.73 -6.91 -19.88
CA THR A 193 -27.20 -6.59 -18.52
C THR A 193 -26.05 -6.04 -17.65
N MET A 194 -26.22 -4.86 -17.06
CA MET A 194 -25.28 -4.26 -16.13
C MET A 194 -25.41 -4.84 -14.71
N ARG A 195 -24.33 -5.41 -14.17
CA ARG A 195 -24.20 -5.70 -12.73
C ARG A 195 -23.68 -4.47 -12.00
N ARG A 196 -24.38 -4.09 -10.94
CA ARG A 196 -23.95 -3.06 -9.97
C ARG A 196 -22.95 -3.68 -8.99
N ASN A 197 -21.74 -3.16 -8.93
CA ASN A 197 -20.80 -3.43 -7.83
C ASN A 197 -20.93 -2.34 -6.77
N ASN A 198 -21.41 -2.73 -5.59
CA ASN A 198 -21.34 -1.92 -4.39
C ASN A 198 -19.94 -2.09 -3.77
N SER A 199 -19.07 -1.09 -3.90
CA SER A 199 -17.81 -1.05 -3.16
C SER A 199 -18.01 -0.33 -1.83
N ALA A 200 -17.75 -1.04 -0.73
CA ALA A 200 -17.76 -0.49 0.62
C ALA A 200 -16.67 0.59 0.78
N LEU A 201 -17.03 1.71 1.40
CA LEU A 201 -16.15 2.81 1.76
C LEU A 201 -15.13 2.36 2.82
N THR A 202 -13.87 2.26 2.44
CA THR A 202 -12.75 1.97 3.37
C THR A 202 -11.94 3.25 3.56
N VAL A 203 -11.64 3.60 4.81
CA VAL A 203 -10.79 4.74 5.18
C VAL A 203 -9.43 4.63 4.49
N PRO A 204 -8.92 5.68 3.84
CA PRO A 204 -7.65 5.64 3.15
C PRO A 204 -6.48 5.46 4.13
N LYS A 205 -5.68 4.43 3.93
CA LYS A 205 -4.39 4.21 4.60
C LYS A 205 -3.26 4.68 3.67
N VAL A 206 -2.26 5.36 4.19
CA VAL A 206 -1.07 5.75 3.41
C VAL A 206 -0.30 4.49 3.01
N GLN A 207 0.15 4.42 1.74
CA GLN A 207 0.80 3.25 1.17
C GLN A 207 2.21 3.60 0.67
N PHE A 208 3.15 2.72 0.93
CA PHE A 208 4.55 2.80 0.50
C PHE A 208 4.82 1.74 -0.56
N LEU A 209 5.40 2.10 -1.71
CA LEU A 209 5.56 1.21 -2.85
C LEU A 209 6.80 1.52 -3.68
N THR A 210 7.55 0.50 -4.08
CA THR A 210 8.55 0.60 -5.14
C THR A 210 8.35 -0.44 -6.24
N PRO A 211 8.72 -0.13 -7.50
CA PRO A 211 8.52 -1.02 -8.65
C PRO A 211 9.61 -2.08 -8.89
N GLU A 212 10.79 -2.02 -8.25
CA GLU A 212 11.99 -2.70 -8.76
C GLU A 212 12.48 -3.95 -8.02
N ALA A 213 11.80 -4.49 -7.04
CA ALA A 213 12.31 -5.65 -6.29
C ALA A 213 11.91 -7.02 -6.88
N VAL A 214 11.85 -7.14 -8.21
CA VAL A 214 11.63 -8.43 -8.89
C VAL A 214 12.98 -9.01 -9.31
N GLY A 215 13.67 -9.67 -8.40
CA GLY A 215 14.94 -10.32 -8.75
C GLY A 215 15.65 -11.07 -7.64
N GLN A 216 15.22 -10.94 -6.42
CA GLN A 216 15.77 -11.70 -5.30
C GLN A 216 14.78 -12.75 -4.80
N ASN A 217 15.27 -13.88 -4.33
CA ASN A 217 14.46 -15.02 -3.87
C ASN A 217 13.49 -14.72 -2.70
N MET A 218 13.51 -13.50 -2.19
CA MET A 218 12.52 -12.93 -1.28
C MET A 218 12.17 -11.53 -1.79
N ALA A 219 10.91 -11.30 -2.07
CA ALA A 219 10.42 -10.01 -2.49
C ALA A 219 9.80 -9.28 -1.29
N VAL A 220 10.37 -8.13 -0.94
CA VAL A 220 9.78 -7.15 -0.05
C VAL A 220 9.61 -5.88 -0.88
N THR A 221 8.36 -5.49 -1.14
CA THR A 221 8.00 -4.26 -1.88
C THR A 221 7.00 -3.43 -1.12
#